data_687cd50ac12b6625b966057cbfdc1211
#
_entry.id   687cd50ac12b6625b966057cbfdc1211
#
_cell.length_a   1.000
_cell.length_b   1.000
_cell.length_c   1.000
_cell.angle_alpha   90.00
_cell.angle_beta   90.00
_cell.angle_gamma   90.00
#
_symmetry.space_group_name_H-M   'P 1'
#
loop_
_entity.id
_entity.type
_entity.pdbx_description
1 polymer ?
#
loop_
_entity_poly.entity_id
_entity_poly.type
_entity_poly.pdbx_seq_one_letter_code
_entity_poly.pdbx_strand_id
1 'polypeptide(L)'
;RACDDKRVIDPALKESALLTGVFNRLARSCFYGVAVKEGDESPYRNGCIPAGAASAAVVEAAEQAALAFEQAMYKFETHRALAVCDDYLRAANKRWSDASKAANKLEGEPANAAMKQALVDAFTELRVATVLMHGIVPTGCELICEYFDVDPVAFFSWDNIFASTDEFVE
;
A
#
# COMPACT_ATOMS: atom_id res chain seq x y z
N ARG A 1 -6.59 -5.39 35.52
CA ARG A 1 -7.38 -4.14 35.61
C ARG A 1 -7.45 -3.56 34.20
N ALA A 2 -8.66 -3.34 33.69
CA ALA A 2 -8.82 -2.58 32.45
C ALA A 2 -8.27 -1.17 32.66
N CYS A 3 -7.48 -0.68 31.70
CA CYS A 3 -6.99 0.68 31.74
C CYS A 3 -8.11 1.59 31.23
N ASP A 4 -8.70 2.40 32.11
CA ASP A 4 -9.78 3.33 31.76
C ASP A 4 -9.25 4.75 31.45
N ASP A 5 -7.92 4.92 31.41
CA ASP A 5 -7.32 6.24 31.12
C ASP A 5 -7.36 6.52 29.61
N LYS A 6 -8.17 7.48 29.20
CA LYS A 6 -8.31 7.95 27.83
C LYS A 6 -6.98 8.38 27.19
N ARG A 7 -6.04 8.90 27.98
CA ARG A 7 -4.71 9.29 27.46
C ARG A 7 -3.89 8.10 26.96
N VAL A 8 -4.24 6.88 27.37
CA VAL A 8 -3.61 5.63 26.92
C VAL A 8 -4.48 4.93 25.89
N ILE A 9 -5.80 4.88 26.14
CA ILE A 9 -6.76 4.16 25.29
C ILE A 9 -6.92 4.83 23.93
N ASP A 10 -7.10 6.16 23.88
CA ASP A 10 -7.37 6.87 22.64
C ASP A 10 -6.19 6.77 21.62
N PRO A 11 -4.91 6.92 22.02
CA PRO A 11 -3.78 6.64 21.13
C PRO A 11 -3.76 5.18 20.65
N ALA A 12 -3.94 4.20 21.54
CA ALA A 12 -3.93 2.78 21.18
C ALA A 12 -5.05 2.41 20.20
N LEU A 13 -6.25 2.98 20.37
CA LEU A 13 -7.36 2.81 19.44
C LEU A 13 -7.07 3.46 18.08
N LYS A 14 -6.41 4.61 18.06
CA LYS A 14 -6.00 5.28 16.82
C LYS A 14 -4.98 4.44 16.05
N GLU A 15 -3.99 3.88 16.73
CA GLU A 15 -2.97 3.00 16.13
C GLU A 15 -3.60 1.69 15.63
N SER A 16 -4.51 1.10 16.40
CA SER A 16 -5.27 -0.08 15.94
C SER A 16 -6.10 0.23 14.68
N ALA A 17 -6.69 1.42 14.58
CA ALA A 17 -7.43 1.86 13.40
C ALA A 17 -6.52 2.06 12.17
N LEU A 18 -5.26 2.43 12.35
CA LEU A 18 -4.28 2.46 11.26
C LEU A 18 -4.15 1.09 10.61
N LEU A 19 -3.96 0.05 11.41
CA LEU A 19 -3.75 -1.31 10.90
C LEU A 19 -5.01 -1.88 10.25
N THR A 20 -6.13 -1.82 10.95
CA THR A 20 -7.38 -2.46 10.54
C THR A 20 -8.16 -1.66 9.50
N GLY A 21 -8.15 -0.34 9.61
CA GLY A 21 -8.97 0.55 8.79
C GLY A 21 -8.24 1.19 7.62
N VAL A 22 -6.95 1.47 7.75
CA VAL A 22 -6.18 2.24 6.75
C VAL A 22 -5.28 1.32 5.93
N PHE A 23 -4.39 0.56 6.58
CA PHE A 23 -3.47 -0.35 5.89
C PHE A 23 -4.21 -1.49 5.18
N ASN A 24 -5.08 -2.19 5.90
CA ASN A 24 -5.89 -3.26 5.33
C ASN A 24 -6.80 -2.75 4.20
N ARG A 25 -7.27 -1.51 4.26
CA ARG A 25 -8.09 -0.92 3.20
C ARG A 25 -7.31 -0.82 1.88
N LEU A 26 -6.04 -0.36 1.93
CA LEU A 26 -5.21 -0.27 0.73
C LEU A 26 -4.93 -1.66 0.17
N ALA A 27 -4.52 -2.61 1.02
CA ALA A 27 -4.28 -3.99 0.61
C ALA A 27 -5.51 -4.63 -0.05
N ARG A 28 -6.69 -4.46 0.53
CA ARG A 28 -7.95 -4.95 -0.05
C ARG A 28 -8.29 -4.25 -1.36
N SER A 29 -8.03 -2.95 -1.47
CA SER A 29 -8.29 -2.21 -2.72
C SER A 29 -7.42 -2.72 -3.85
N CYS A 30 -6.15 -3.01 -3.60
CA CYS A 30 -5.26 -3.64 -4.57
C CYS A 30 -5.72 -5.05 -4.93
N PHE A 31 -6.00 -5.89 -3.93
CA PHE A 31 -6.45 -7.27 -4.15
C PHE A 31 -7.74 -7.35 -4.97
N TYR A 32 -8.77 -6.61 -4.58
CA TYR A 32 -10.05 -6.62 -5.32
C TYR A 32 -9.99 -5.83 -6.62
N GLY A 33 -9.06 -4.87 -6.76
CA GLY A 33 -8.85 -4.14 -8.00
C GLY A 33 -8.30 -5.03 -9.12
N VAL A 34 -7.56 -6.09 -8.78
CA VAL A 34 -7.03 -7.07 -9.73
C VAL A 34 -7.83 -8.38 -9.75
N ALA A 35 -8.79 -8.57 -8.83
CA ALA A 35 -9.62 -9.76 -8.79
C ALA A 35 -10.64 -9.76 -9.94
N VAL A 36 -10.75 -10.88 -10.63
CA VAL A 36 -11.76 -11.08 -11.69
C VAL A 36 -13.13 -11.29 -11.06
N LYS A 37 -14.09 -10.51 -11.51
CA LYS A 37 -15.52 -10.85 -11.34
C LYS A 37 -15.93 -11.79 -12.45
N GLU A 38 -16.77 -12.77 -12.14
CA GLU A 38 -17.33 -13.68 -13.13
C GLU A 38 -18.02 -12.88 -14.25
N GLY A 39 -17.60 -13.10 -15.51
CA GLY A 39 -18.08 -12.33 -16.66
C GLY A 39 -17.32 -11.02 -16.96
N ASP A 40 -16.29 -10.68 -16.21
CA ASP A 40 -15.44 -9.52 -16.47
C ASP A 40 -14.34 -9.87 -17.51
N GLU A 41 -14.24 -9.06 -18.57
CA GLU A 41 -13.18 -9.16 -19.57
C GLU A 41 -11.92 -8.36 -19.18
N SER A 42 -11.81 -7.94 -17.92
CA SER A 42 -10.66 -7.17 -17.45
C SER A 42 -9.36 -7.91 -17.77
N PRO A 43 -8.36 -7.21 -18.34
CA PRO A 43 -7.04 -7.79 -18.59
C PRO A 43 -6.29 -8.17 -17.30
N TYR A 44 -6.77 -7.72 -16.14
CA TYR A 44 -6.16 -7.98 -14.83
C TYR A 44 -6.83 -9.16 -14.15
N ARG A 45 -6.37 -10.38 -14.46
CA ARG A 45 -7.00 -11.61 -13.97
C ARG A 45 -6.27 -12.17 -12.76
N ASN A 46 -7.06 -12.62 -11.76
CA ASN A 46 -6.64 -13.55 -10.69
C ASN A 46 -5.42 -13.10 -9.87
N GLY A 47 -5.41 -11.89 -9.38
CA GLY A 47 -4.32 -11.41 -8.54
C GLY A 47 -3.05 -11.05 -9.31
N CYS A 48 -3.09 -11.01 -10.63
CA CYS A 48 -1.99 -10.49 -11.43
C CYS A 48 -1.75 -9.02 -11.11
N ILE A 49 -0.62 -8.76 -10.51
CA ILE A 49 -0.14 -7.39 -10.30
C ILE A 49 0.14 -6.79 -11.67
N PRO A 50 -0.46 -5.65 -12.01
CA PRO A 50 -0.18 -5.04 -13.31
C PRO A 50 1.26 -4.55 -13.37
N ALA A 51 2.02 -5.09 -14.32
CA ALA A 51 3.37 -4.66 -14.58
C ALA A 51 3.40 -3.22 -15.12
N GLY A 52 4.29 -2.40 -14.60
CA GLY A 52 4.48 -1.01 -15.04
C GLY A 52 5.27 -0.16 -14.06
N ALA A 53 5.68 1.01 -14.53
CA ALA A 53 6.32 2.01 -13.71
C ALA A 53 5.28 2.85 -12.96
N ALA A 54 5.53 3.12 -11.68
CA ALA A 54 4.71 4.04 -10.90
C ALA A 54 4.83 5.48 -11.43
N SER A 55 3.78 6.26 -11.22
CA SER A 55 3.78 7.67 -11.56
C SER A 55 4.83 8.44 -10.72
N ALA A 56 5.41 9.50 -11.30
CA ALA A 56 6.44 10.29 -10.61
C ALA A 56 5.97 10.84 -9.25
N ALA A 57 4.71 11.21 -9.14
CA ALA A 57 4.14 11.71 -7.89
C ALA A 57 4.07 10.62 -6.80
N VAL A 58 3.86 9.36 -7.18
CA VAL A 58 3.87 8.22 -6.24
C VAL A 58 5.28 7.91 -5.80
N VAL A 59 6.24 7.90 -6.74
CA VAL A 59 7.65 7.69 -6.42
C VAL A 59 8.16 8.77 -5.46
N GLU A 60 7.92 10.04 -5.75
CA GLU A 60 8.31 11.15 -4.87
C GLU A 60 7.69 11.01 -3.47
N ALA A 61 6.40 10.68 -3.38
CA ALA A 61 5.73 10.48 -2.10
C ALA A 61 6.32 9.30 -1.31
N ALA A 62 6.70 8.22 -2.01
CA ALA A 62 7.34 7.06 -1.41
C ALA A 62 8.75 7.39 -0.88
N GLU A 63 9.55 8.11 -1.67
CA GLU A 63 10.89 8.57 -1.26
C GLU A 63 10.84 9.46 -0.01
N GLN A 64 9.90 10.42 0.00
CA GLN A 64 9.70 11.29 1.16
C GLN A 64 9.29 10.52 2.41
N ALA A 65 8.39 9.55 2.27
CA ALA A 65 7.94 8.71 3.39
C ALA A 65 9.06 7.82 3.91
N ALA A 66 9.83 7.16 3.02
CA ALA A 66 10.96 6.32 3.40
C ALA A 66 12.03 7.13 4.14
N LEU A 67 12.41 8.29 3.62
CA LEU A 67 13.39 9.18 4.26
C LEU A 67 12.92 9.66 5.63
N ALA A 68 11.66 10.07 5.75
CA ALA A 68 11.09 10.51 7.03
C ALA A 68 11.03 9.36 8.06
N PHE A 69 10.70 8.15 7.60
CA PHE A 69 10.70 6.94 8.42
C PHE A 69 12.10 6.60 8.92
N GLU A 70 13.10 6.56 8.03
CA GLU A 70 14.50 6.33 8.40
C GLU A 70 14.99 7.34 9.43
N GLN A 71 14.72 8.63 9.21
CA GLN A 71 15.11 9.68 10.14
C GLN A 71 14.48 9.51 11.53
N ALA A 72 13.22 9.10 11.59
CA ALA A 72 12.54 8.82 12.85
C ALA A 72 13.13 7.58 13.55
N MET A 73 13.40 6.52 12.79
CA MET A 73 14.00 5.29 13.31
C MET A 73 15.42 5.52 13.80
N TYR A 74 16.22 6.29 13.06
CA TYR A 74 17.59 6.65 13.48
C TYR A 74 17.62 7.39 14.83
N LYS A 75 16.59 8.20 15.10
CA LYS A 75 16.42 8.92 16.36
C LYS A 75 15.71 8.12 17.45
N PHE A 76 15.35 6.88 17.19
CA PHE A 76 14.51 6.04 18.07
C PHE A 76 13.14 6.65 18.39
N GLU A 77 12.60 7.48 17.48
CA GLU A 77 11.29 8.11 17.60
C GLU A 77 10.20 7.24 16.94
N THR A 78 10.00 6.03 17.49
CA THR A 78 9.08 5.02 16.89
C THR A 78 7.66 5.53 16.70
N HIS A 79 7.17 6.40 17.59
CA HIS A 79 5.85 7.04 17.43
C HIS A 79 5.79 7.96 16.20
N ARG A 80 6.90 8.60 15.82
CA ARG A 80 6.98 9.39 14.59
C ARG A 80 7.07 8.51 13.36
N ALA A 81 7.83 7.42 13.42
CA ALA A 81 7.88 6.44 12.34
C ALA A 81 6.46 5.90 12.04
N LEU A 82 5.69 5.57 13.07
CA LEU A 82 4.31 5.13 12.91
C LEU A 82 3.40 6.23 12.35
N ALA A 83 3.58 7.49 12.76
CA ALA A 83 2.83 8.62 12.20
C ALA A 83 3.14 8.82 10.71
N VAL A 84 4.40 8.68 10.28
CA VAL A 84 4.78 8.72 8.87
C VAL A 84 4.03 7.64 8.07
N CYS A 85 3.96 6.40 8.60
CA CYS A 85 3.22 5.31 7.96
C CYS A 85 1.71 5.63 7.86
N ASP A 86 1.10 6.19 8.92
CA ASP A 86 -0.32 6.57 8.91
C ASP A 86 -0.62 7.64 7.85
N ASP A 87 0.18 8.69 7.82
CA ASP A 87 0.02 9.79 6.85
C ASP A 87 0.22 9.30 5.42
N TYR A 88 1.26 8.51 5.17
CA TYR A 88 1.54 7.93 3.87
C TYR A 88 0.39 7.03 3.37
N LEU A 89 -0.07 6.11 4.21
CA LEU A 89 -1.16 5.19 3.89
C LEU A 89 -2.50 5.91 3.64
N ARG A 90 -2.79 6.97 4.39
CA ARG A 90 -4.00 7.78 4.16
C ARG A 90 -3.93 8.51 2.84
N ALA A 91 -2.77 9.08 2.50
CA ALA A 91 -2.53 9.72 1.22
C ALA A 91 -2.64 8.72 0.05
N ALA A 92 -2.07 7.52 0.19
CA ALA A 92 -2.17 6.44 -0.79
C ALA A 92 -3.63 6.02 -1.02
N ASN A 93 -4.39 5.78 0.05
CA ASN A 93 -5.82 5.47 -0.06
C ASN A 93 -6.62 6.57 -0.77
N LYS A 94 -6.25 7.84 -0.55
CA LYS A 94 -6.89 8.95 -1.23
C LYS A 94 -6.54 8.97 -2.72
N ARG A 95 -5.25 8.84 -3.08
CA ARG A 95 -4.80 8.76 -4.48
C ARG A 95 -5.51 7.64 -5.22
N TRP A 96 -5.52 6.44 -4.64
CA TRP A 96 -6.27 5.31 -5.20
C TRP A 96 -7.75 5.65 -5.44
N SER A 97 -8.43 6.20 -4.41
CA SER A 97 -9.85 6.57 -4.52
C SER A 97 -10.11 7.59 -5.63
N ASP A 98 -9.23 8.57 -5.77
CA ASP A 98 -9.39 9.63 -6.77
C ASP A 98 -9.07 9.08 -8.19
N ALA A 99 -7.98 8.31 -8.34
CA ALA A 99 -7.58 7.72 -9.60
C ALA A 99 -8.60 6.68 -10.11
N SER A 100 -9.06 5.77 -9.25
CA SER A 100 -10.07 4.77 -9.64
C SER A 100 -11.41 5.40 -10.02
N LYS A 101 -11.84 6.45 -9.34
CA LYS A 101 -13.05 7.21 -9.72
C LYS A 101 -12.88 7.96 -11.04
N ALA A 102 -11.67 8.48 -11.32
CA ALA A 102 -11.38 9.12 -12.59
C ALA A 102 -11.39 8.11 -13.74
N ALA A 103 -10.75 6.96 -13.56
CA ALA A 103 -10.75 5.86 -14.55
C ALA A 103 -12.16 5.36 -14.86
N ASN A 104 -13.03 5.21 -13.83
CA ASN A 104 -14.42 4.76 -14.00
C ASN A 104 -15.33 5.76 -14.72
N LYS A 105 -14.88 6.99 -14.98
CA LYS A 105 -15.62 7.97 -15.79
C LYS A 105 -15.24 7.90 -17.27
N LEU A 106 -14.24 7.15 -17.61
CA LEU A 106 -13.76 6.93 -18.96
C LEU A 106 -14.40 5.66 -19.53
N GLU A 107 -14.32 5.47 -20.84
CA GLU A 107 -14.83 4.28 -21.53
C GLU A 107 -13.75 3.71 -22.46
N GLY A 108 -13.77 2.41 -22.69
CA GLY A 108 -12.88 1.72 -23.62
C GLY A 108 -11.41 1.72 -23.18
N GLU A 109 -10.50 1.74 -24.15
CA GLU A 109 -9.04 1.68 -23.91
C GLU A 109 -8.50 2.76 -22.95
N PRO A 110 -8.93 4.04 -23.01
CA PRO A 110 -8.50 5.03 -22.04
C PRO A 110 -8.87 4.68 -20.58
N ALA A 111 -10.04 4.06 -20.36
CA ALA A 111 -10.45 3.61 -19.03
C ALA A 111 -9.53 2.48 -18.53
N ASN A 112 -9.24 1.51 -19.40
CA ASN A 112 -8.35 0.40 -19.08
C ASN A 112 -6.94 0.88 -18.76
N ALA A 113 -6.39 1.78 -19.56
CA ALA A 113 -5.06 2.35 -19.33
C ALA A 113 -4.99 3.15 -18.03
N ALA A 114 -6.00 3.97 -17.75
CA ALA A 114 -6.08 4.75 -16.51
C ALA A 114 -6.23 3.85 -15.28
N MET A 115 -7.05 2.80 -15.35
CA MET A 115 -7.21 1.84 -14.26
C MET A 115 -5.94 1.02 -14.04
N LYS A 116 -5.24 0.62 -15.13
CA LYS A 116 -3.95 -0.04 -15.04
C LYS A 116 -2.94 0.82 -14.26
N GLN A 117 -2.78 2.08 -14.65
CA GLN A 117 -1.86 2.99 -13.97
C GLN A 117 -2.24 3.20 -12.50
N ALA A 118 -3.52 3.35 -12.20
CA ALA A 118 -4.02 3.47 -10.83
C ALA A 118 -3.68 2.24 -9.98
N LEU A 119 -3.76 1.04 -10.55
CA LEU A 119 -3.39 -0.21 -9.87
C LEU A 119 -1.87 -0.33 -9.67
N VAL A 120 -1.07 0.01 -10.67
CA VAL A 120 0.40 0.04 -10.54
C VAL A 120 0.81 1.00 -9.43
N ASP A 121 0.25 2.20 -9.42
CA ASP A 121 0.50 3.22 -8.41
C ASP A 121 0.11 2.73 -7.01
N ALA A 122 -1.11 2.23 -6.85
CA ALA A 122 -1.61 1.73 -5.58
C ALA A 122 -0.82 0.52 -5.06
N PHE A 123 -0.40 -0.37 -5.94
CA PHE A 123 0.41 -1.52 -5.57
C PHE A 123 1.82 -1.13 -5.16
N THR A 124 2.43 -0.17 -5.85
CA THR A 124 3.73 0.41 -5.47
C THR A 124 3.65 1.04 -4.08
N GLU A 125 2.60 1.81 -3.81
CA GLU A 125 2.37 2.42 -2.50
C GLU A 125 2.11 1.37 -1.40
N LEU A 126 1.34 0.34 -1.71
CA LEU A 126 1.11 -0.78 -0.79
C LEU A 126 2.41 -1.47 -0.43
N ARG A 127 3.26 -1.75 -1.43
CA ARG A 127 4.55 -2.39 -1.21
C ARG A 127 5.46 -1.55 -0.31
N VAL A 128 5.63 -0.27 -0.61
CA VAL A 128 6.43 0.64 0.23
C VAL A 128 5.88 0.67 1.66
N ALA A 129 4.57 0.85 1.82
CA ALA A 129 3.94 0.81 3.14
C ALA A 129 4.15 -0.52 3.87
N THR A 130 4.11 -1.65 3.16
CA THR A 130 4.33 -2.97 3.73
C THR A 130 5.76 -3.14 4.22
N VAL A 131 6.75 -2.66 3.47
CA VAL A 131 8.17 -2.66 3.89
C VAL A 131 8.36 -1.80 5.15
N LEU A 132 7.82 -0.57 5.15
CA LEU A 132 7.92 0.32 6.32
C LEU A 132 7.24 -0.26 7.57
N MET A 133 6.11 -0.94 7.38
CA MET A 133 5.29 -1.52 8.47
C MET A 133 5.79 -2.90 8.93
N HIS A 134 6.66 -3.57 8.17
CA HIS A 134 7.07 -4.95 8.46
C HIS A 134 7.68 -5.12 9.85
N GLY A 135 8.50 -4.17 10.30
CA GLY A 135 9.07 -4.19 11.65
C GLY A 135 8.06 -3.97 12.79
N ILE A 136 6.83 -3.54 12.46
CA ILE A 136 5.77 -3.22 13.44
C ILE A 136 4.69 -4.31 13.45
N VAL A 137 4.28 -4.78 12.28
CA VAL A 137 3.22 -5.78 12.09
C VAL A 137 3.65 -6.87 11.11
N PRO A 138 4.67 -7.67 11.45
CA PRO A 138 5.27 -8.64 10.52
C PRO A 138 4.22 -9.60 9.96
N THR A 139 3.39 -10.22 10.77
CA THR A 139 2.38 -11.18 10.32
C THR A 139 1.39 -10.59 9.31
N GLY A 140 0.96 -9.34 9.54
CA GLY A 140 0.06 -8.65 8.59
C GLY A 140 0.73 -8.37 7.24
N CYS A 141 2.01 -8.05 7.25
CA CYS A 141 2.80 -7.81 6.06
C CYS A 141 3.09 -9.11 5.29
N GLU A 142 3.42 -10.19 5.99
CA GLU A 142 3.65 -11.52 5.41
C GLU A 142 2.38 -12.07 4.72
N LEU A 143 1.20 -11.87 5.33
CA LEU A 143 -0.07 -12.23 4.71
C LEU A 143 -0.33 -11.49 3.40
N ILE A 144 0.16 -10.27 3.24
CA ILE A 144 0.07 -9.54 1.96
C ILE A 144 0.86 -10.25 0.87
N CYS A 145 2.08 -10.73 1.18
CA CYS A 145 2.88 -11.52 0.24
C CYS A 145 2.17 -12.82 -0.16
N GLU A 146 1.55 -13.51 0.80
CA GLU A 146 0.77 -14.73 0.53
C GLU A 146 -0.43 -14.45 -0.39
N TYR A 147 -1.17 -13.36 -0.15
CA TYR A 147 -2.33 -13.01 -0.97
C TYR A 147 -1.98 -12.65 -2.41
N PHE A 148 -0.81 -12.07 -2.63
CA PHE A 148 -0.35 -11.66 -3.96
C PHE A 148 0.59 -12.68 -4.60
N ASP A 149 0.91 -13.79 -3.90
CA ASP A 149 1.82 -14.84 -4.36
C ASP A 149 3.17 -14.29 -4.82
N VAL A 150 3.75 -13.40 -4.00
CA VAL A 150 5.04 -12.76 -4.28
C VAL A 150 6.13 -13.32 -3.37
N ASP A 151 7.38 -13.36 -3.86
CA ASP A 151 8.53 -13.76 -3.05
C ASP A 151 8.75 -12.76 -1.89
N PRO A 152 8.62 -13.17 -0.62
CA PRO A 152 8.79 -12.27 0.50
C PRO A 152 10.22 -11.72 0.61
N VAL A 153 11.25 -12.43 0.16
CA VAL A 153 12.64 -11.97 0.21
C VAL A 153 12.84 -10.76 -0.69
N ALA A 154 12.37 -10.85 -1.93
CA ALA A 154 12.43 -9.73 -2.86
C ALA A 154 11.49 -8.60 -2.44
N PHE A 155 10.29 -8.94 -1.97
CA PHE A 155 9.26 -7.97 -1.61
C PHE A 155 9.66 -7.09 -0.40
N PHE A 156 10.30 -7.66 0.62
CA PHE A 156 10.75 -6.93 1.82
C PHE A 156 12.16 -6.34 1.70
N SER A 157 12.82 -6.45 0.57
CA SER A 157 14.15 -5.87 0.37
C SER A 157 14.08 -4.35 0.44
N TRP A 158 14.80 -3.77 1.39
CA TRP A 158 14.93 -2.31 1.52
C TRP A 158 15.64 -1.70 0.31
N ASP A 159 16.64 -2.38 -0.22
CA ASP A 159 17.40 -1.91 -1.38
C ASP A 159 16.53 -1.76 -2.63
N ASN A 160 15.44 -2.55 -2.71
CA ASN A 160 14.50 -2.57 -3.83
C ASN A 160 13.16 -1.88 -3.51
N ILE A 161 13.08 -1.08 -2.44
CA ILE A 161 11.82 -0.49 -1.97
C ILE A 161 11.10 0.35 -3.05
N PHE A 162 11.85 0.92 -3.99
CA PHE A 162 11.32 1.72 -5.10
C PHE A 162 11.33 0.97 -6.44
N ALA A 163 11.64 -0.32 -6.45
CA ALA A 163 11.62 -1.12 -7.66
C ALA A 163 10.22 -1.14 -8.29
N SER A 164 10.17 -1.22 -9.61
CA SER A 164 8.90 -1.26 -10.33
C SER A 164 8.18 -2.59 -10.10
N THR A 165 6.86 -2.60 -10.35
CA THR A 165 6.08 -3.83 -10.21
C THR A 165 6.49 -4.92 -11.19
N ASP A 166 7.16 -4.58 -12.30
CA ASP A 166 7.71 -5.53 -13.29
C ASP A 166 8.74 -6.50 -12.69
N GLU A 167 9.41 -6.09 -11.62
CA GLU A 167 10.46 -6.89 -10.98
C GLU A 167 9.89 -7.98 -10.05
N PHE A 168 8.60 -7.94 -9.77
CA PHE A 168 7.91 -8.87 -8.85
C PHE A 168 6.88 -9.75 -9.54
N VAL A 169 6.69 -9.58 -10.84
CA VAL A 169 5.71 -10.33 -11.65
C VAL A 169 6.49 -11.11 -12.71
N GLU A 170 6.39 -12.44 -12.68
CA GLU A 170 6.85 -13.32 -13.74
C GLU A 170 5.85 -13.40 -14.90
#